data_8096444e0d14a237c1ca1583352dd0d0
#
_entry.id   8096444e0d14a237c1ca1583352dd0d0
#
_cell.length_a   1.000
_cell.length_b   1.000
_cell.length_c   1.000
_cell.angle_alpha   90.00
_cell.angle_beta   90.00
_cell.angle_gamma   90.00
#
_symmetry.space_group_name_H-M   'P 1'
#
loop_
_entity.id
_entity.type
_entity.pdbx_description
1 polymer ?
#
loop_
_entity_poly.entity_id
_entity_poly.type
_entity_poly.pdbx_seq_one_letter_code
_entity_poly.pdbx_strand_id
1 'polypeptide(L)'
;MNIPVFVVGKINDVRYAADLVERGLVDGVSMGRPLLADPDLPKKALENRFDDITPCGSCGGRCITPEDPHHPVCKCHINPLVGHEYDFPFNPTDKPRKVLIIGAGPGGMYTAVTAAERGHDVTVWEKGKQIGGQLNLAVVSPGKQEMCKWLTHLNYRAKKAGVKFEFKKEATVENVKEFAPDAVVVATGATPLIPTFIKGVGDYPVITTHDVLSRKVTIPKGTVCILGGGEVACETAEMIMADARPNSFATTGSIGDVEVTLVEMQPQLMTGVCLPNRNIAL
;
A
#
# COMPACT_ATOMS: atom_id res chain seq x y z
N MET A 1 18.04 -9.34 -35.89
CA MET A 1 19.22 -8.70 -35.24
C MET A 1 20.01 -9.83 -34.58
N ASN A 2 21.32 -9.94 -34.79
CA ASN A 2 22.12 -11.04 -34.20
C ASN A 2 22.81 -10.60 -32.88
N ILE A 3 22.15 -9.78 -32.09
CA ILE A 3 22.62 -9.34 -30.77
C ILE A 3 21.54 -9.68 -29.73
N PRO A 4 21.94 -10.12 -28.53
CA PRO A 4 20.99 -10.38 -27.46
C PRO A 4 20.19 -9.12 -27.08
N VAL A 5 18.88 -9.28 -26.90
CA VAL A 5 17.96 -8.21 -26.53
C VAL A 5 17.38 -8.49 -25.15
N PHE A 6 17.60 -7.57 -24.22
CA PHE A 6 17.04 -7.61 -22.88
C PHE A 6 15.99 -6.53 -22.72
N VAL A 7 14.80 -6.90 -22.23
CA VAL A 7 13.74 -5.95 -21.94
C VAL A 7 13.74 -5.58 -20.45
N VAL A 8 13.47 -4.30 -20.18
CA VAL A 8 13.34 -3.74 -18.83
C VAL A 8 12.15 -2.79 -18.78
N GLY A 9 11.50 -2.70 -17.65
CA GLY A 9 10.44 -1.72 -17.39
C GLY A 9 9.12 -2.34 -16.97
N LYS A 10 8.76 -2.15 -15.71
CA LYS A 10 7.48 -2.57 -15.08
C LYS A 10 7.10 -4.05 -15.30
N ILE A 11 8.08 -4.93 -15.54
CA ILE A 11 7.85 -6.38 -15.58
C ILE A 11 7.96 -6.88 -14.15
N ASN A 12 6.82 -7.12 -13.51
CA ASN A 12 6.72 -7.47 -12.09
C ASN A 12 6.25 -8.91 -11.86
N ASP A 13 5.78 -9.61 -12.91
CA ASP A 13 5.40 -11.01 -12.84
C ASP A 13 6.47 -11.86 -13.55
N VAL A 14 7.07 -12.78 -12.81
CA VAL A 14 8.12 -13.65 -13.31
C VAL A 14 7.60 -14.64 -14.38
N ARG A 15 6.32 -15.02 -14.32
CA ARG A 15 5.69 -15.89 -15.34
C ARG A 15 5.56 -15.16 -16.67
N TYR A 16 5.21 -13.86 -16.63
CA TYR A 16 5.20 -13.02 -17.82
C TYR A 16 6.62 -12.82 -18.37
N ALA A 17 7.61 -12.65 -17.48
CA ALA A 17 9.02 -12.58 -17.89
C ALA A 17 9.47 -13.88 -18.60
N ALA A 18 9.09 -15.04 -18.07
CA ALA A 18 9.39 -16.33 -18.67
C ALA A 18 8.71 -16.52 -20.03
N ASP A 19 7.43 -16.16 -20.17
CA ASP A 19 6.68 -16.23 -21.43
C ASP A 19 7.35 -15.42 -22.55
N LEU A 20 7.84 -14.22 -22.22
CA LEU A 20 8.55 -13.37 -23.20
C LEU A 20 9.79 -14.06 -23.77
N VAL A 21 10.56 -14.72 -22.91
CA VAL A 21 11.78 -15.45 -23.31
C VAL A 21 11.44 -16.74 -24.05
N GLU A 22 10.48 -17.53 -23.53
CA GLU A 22 10.06 -18.80 -24.12
C GLU A 22 9.51 -18.61 -25.55
N ARG A 23 8.78 -17.53 -25.78
CA ARG A 23 8.27 -17.16 -27.11
C ARG A 23 9.33 -16.56 -28.04
N GLY A 24 10.56 -16.43 -27.59
CA GLY A 24 11.65 -15.85 -28.38
C GLY A 24 11.47 -14.38 -28.74
N LEU A 25 10.65 -13.64 -27.97
CA LEU A 25 10.44 -12.20 -28.18
C LEU A 25 11.64 -11.38 -27.68
N VAL A 26 12.34 -11.90 -26.67
CA VAL A 26 13.55 -11.32 -26.08
C VAL A 26 14.46 -12.44 -25.62
N ASP A 27 15.76 -12.14 -25.49
CA ASP A 27 16.75 -13.10 -24.98
C ASP A 27 16.82 -13.10 -23.44
N GLY A 28 16.32 -12.05 -22.81
CA GLY A 28 16.28 -11.98 -21.35
C GLY A 28 15.44 -10.81 -20.83
N VAL A 29 15.16 -10.84 -19.53
CA VAL A 29 14.37 -9.81 -18.82
C VAL A 29 15.14 -9.28 -17.62
N SER A 30 15.20 -7.97 -17.49
CA SER A 30 15.79 -7.29 -16.31
C SER A 30 14.69 -6.86 -15.34
N MET A 31 14.73 -7.39 -14.12
CA MET A 31 13.73 -7.14 -13.07
C MET A 31 14.40 -6.49 -11.85
N GLY A 32 14.44 -5.16 -11.75
CA GLY A 32 15.07 -4.46 -10.64
C GLY A 32 14.21 -4.43 -9.38
N ARG A 33 13.14 -3.63 -9.39
CA ARG A 33 12.26 -3.43 -8.21
C ARG A 33 11.58 -4.69 -7.67
N PRO A 34 11.19 -5.67 -8.51
CA PRO A 34 10.70 -6.95 -8.00
C PRO A 34 11.71 -7.69 -7.12
N LEU A 35 13.02 -7.60 -7.43
CA LEU A 35 14.08 -8.19 -6.62
C LEU A 35 14.34 -7.44 -5.30
N LEU A 36 13.98 -6.16 -5.22
CA LEU A 36 13.96 -5.44 -3.93
C LEU A 36 12.77 -5.88 -3.07
N ALA A 37 11.62 -6.12 -3.69
CA ALA A 37 10.44 -6.62 -2.97
C ALA A 37 10.64 -8.06 -2.48
N ASP A 38 11.31 -8.88 -3.29
CA ASP A 38 11.62 -10.28 -3.00
C ASP A 38 12.98 -10.68 -3.58
N PRO A 39 14.06 -10.68 -2.80
CA PRO A 39 15.38 -11.08 -3.29
C PRO A 39 15.45 -12.57 -3.69
N ASP A 40 14.59 -13.41 -3.12
CA ASP A 40 14.49 -14.84 -3.45
C ASP A 40 13.57 -15.15 -4.65
N LEU A 41 13.05 -14.13 -5.34
CA LEU A 41 12.14 -14.28 -6.48
C LEU A 41 12.63 -15.31 -7.51
N PRO A 42 13.89 -15.30 -7.97
CA PRO A 42 14.35 -16.28 -8.96
C PRO A 42 14.33 -17.70 -8.41
N LYS A 43 14.77 -17.89 -7.17
CA LYS A 43 14.78 -19.20 -6.50
C LYS A 43 13.37 -19.74 -6.34
N LYS A 44 12.43 -18.91 -5.84
CA LYS A 44 11.02 -19.28 -5.69
C LYS A 44 10.37 -19.64 -7.02
N ALA A 45 10.71 -18.91 -8.09
CA ALA A 45 10.23 -19.20 -9.44
C ALA A 45 10.73 -20.55 -9.97
N LEU A 46 12.02 -20.85 -9.80
CA LEU A 46 12.61 -22.14 -10.19
C LEU A 46 11.99 -23.33 -9.43
N GLU A 47 11.58 -23.08 -8.18
CA GLU A 47 10.90 -24.07 -7.33
C GLU A 47 9.37 -24.12 -7.55
N ASN A 48 8.82 -23.38 -8.52
CA ASN A 48 7.38 -23.23 -8.79
C ASN A 48 6.57 -22.71 -7.59
N ARG A 49 7.20 -21.97 -6.68
CA ARG A 49 6.58 -21.36 -5.50
C ARG A 49 6.12 -19.91 -5.79
N PHE A 50 5.31 -19.75 -6.82
CA PHE A 50 4.90 -18.41 -7.29
C PHE A 50 4.09 -17.62 -6.27
N ASP A 51 3.24 -18.28 -5.47
CA ASP A 51 2.44 -17.63 -4.43
C ASP A 51 3.29 -17.16 -3.24
N ASP A 52 4.49 -17.72 -3.06
CA ASP A 52 5.45 -17.28 -2.04
C ASP A 52 6.24 -16.03 -2.45
N ILE A 53 6.15 -15.60 -3.71
CA ILE A 53 6.84 -14.41 -4.20
C ILE A 53 6.14 -13.15 -3.69
N THR A 54 6.87 -12.32 -2.97
CA THR A 54 6.39 -11.00 -2.54
C THR A 54 6.29 -10.05 -3.73
N PRO A 55 5.10 -9.60 -4.13
CA PRO A 55 4.94 -8.80 -5.34
C PRO A 55 5.44 -7.37 -5.14
N CYS A 56 6.07 -6.80 -6.17
CA CYS A 56 6.33 -5.37 -6.21
C CYS A 56 5.04 -4.58 -6.42
N GLY A 57 4.74 -3.60 -5.56
CA GLY A 57 3.55 -2.76 -5.66
C GLY A 57 3.64 -1.63 -6.69
N SER A 58 4.72 -1.53 -7.44
CA SER A 58 4.97 -0.47 -8.45
C SER A 58 4.83 0.97 -7.93
N CYS A 59 4.88 1.16 -6.61
CA CYS A 59 4.63 2.47 -5.98
C CYS A 59 5.76 3.50 -6.19
N GLY A 60 7.00 3.05 -6.49
CA GLY A 60 8.14 3.94 -6.72
C GLY A 60 8.61 4.77 -5.51
N GLY A 61 7.94 4.61 -4.36
CA GLY A 61 8.01 5.57 -3.26
C GLY A 61 9.39 5.72 -2.60
N ARG A 62 10.11 4.65 -2.34
CA ARG A 62 11.39 4.70 -1.60
C ARG A 62 12.54 3.97 -2.28
N CYS A 63 12.25 3.21 -3.33
CA CYS A 63 13.27 2.46 -4.07
C CYS A 63 13.89 3.27 -5.22
N ILE A 64 13.21 4.31 -5.70
CA ILE A 64 13.70 5.17 -6.79
C ILE A 64 14.29 6.46 -6.23
N THR A 65 13.67 7.02 -5.20
CA THR A 65 14.10 8.28 -4.59
C THR A 65 14.39 8.05 -3.11
N PRO A 66 15.63 8.20 -2.64
CA PRO A 66 15.96 8.15 -1.23
C PRO A 66 15.29 9.32 -0.50
N GLU A 67 14.84 9.09 0.74
CA GLU A 67 14.26 10.13 1.60
C GLU A 67 15.29 11.20 1.97
N ASP A 68 16.53 10.77 2.20
CA ASP A 68 17.64 11.62 2.55
C ASP A 68 18.70 11.58 1.43
N PRO A 69 18.92 12.70 0.70
CA PRO A 69 19.96 12.76 -0.32
C PRO A 69 21.38 12.55 0.20
N HIS A 70 21.61 12.80 1.51
CA HIS A 70 22.89 12.62 2.16
C HIS A 70 23.13 11.18 2.64
N HIS A 71 22.05 10.40 2.81
CA HIS A 71 22.09 9.00 3.18
C HIS A 71 21.16 8.19 2.26
N PRO A 72 21.57 7.95 1.01
CA PRO A 72 20.73 7.36 -0.03
C PRO A 72 20.55 5.85 0.18
N VAL A 73 19.89 5.46 1.26
CA VAL A 73 19.55 4.05 1.50
C VAL A 73 18.29 3.71 0.71
N CYS A 74 18.39 2.72 -0.16
CA CYS A 74 17.23 2.16 -0.84
C CYS A 74 16.31 1.50 0.18
N LYS A 75 15.02 1.82 0.15
CA LYS A 75 13.99 1.22 1.00
C LYS A 75 12.82 0.73 0.14
N CYS A 76 11.99 -0.13 0.70
CA CYS A 76 10.78 -0.61 0.04
C CYS A 76 9.59 -0.53 0.99
N HIS A 77 8.44 -0.04 0.51
CA HIS A 77 7.20 -0.02 1.31
C HIS A 77 6.64 -1.42 1.57
N ILE A 78 6.99 -2.39 0.74
CA ILE A 78 6.49 -3.76 0.81
C ILE A 78 7.44 -4.67 1.58
N ASN A 79 8.75 -4.54 1.33
CA ASN A 79 9.79 -5.28 2.02
C ASN A 79 10.56 -4.35 2.96
N PRO A 80 10.24 -4.33 4.27
CA PRO A 80 10.91 -3.45 5.22
C PRO A 80 12.35 -3.87 5.52
N LEU A 81 12.79 -5.04 5.06
CA LEU A 81 14.15 -5.54 5.27
C LEU A 81 15.16 -5.01 4.26
N VAL A 82 14.72 -4.36 3.17
CA VAL A 82 15.65 -3.82 2.16
C VAL A 82 16.68 -2.90 2.79
N GLY A 83 17.96 -3.29 2.66
CA GLY A 83 19.10 -2.60 3.27
C GLY A 83 19.30 -2.87 4.75
N HIS A 84 18.52 -3.75 5.36
CA HIS A 84 18.56 -4.15 6.76
C HIS A 84 18.55 -5.68 6.96
N GLU A 85 18.80 -6.43 5.90
CA GLU A 85 18.72 -7.90 5.92
C GLU A 85 19.68 -8.50 6.95
N TYR A 86 20.84 -7.85 7.16
CA TYR A 86 21.83 -8.27 8.14
C TYR A 86 21.44 -7.88 9.58
N ASP A 87 20.78 -6.73 9.75
CA ASP A 87 20.43 -6.19 11.08
C ASP A 87 19.28 -6.98 11.72
N PHE A 88 18.39 -7.53 10.89
CA PHE A 88 17.19 -8.24 11.33
C PHE A 88 17.13 -9.67 10.76
N PRO A 89 18.04 -10.56 11.20
CA PRO A 89 17.99 -11.95 10.74
C PRO A 89 16.71 -12.62 11.20
N PHE A 90 16.10 -13.38 10.29
CA PHE A 90 14.89 -14.13 10.58
C PHE A 90 15.23 -15.37 11.42
N ASN A 91 14.98 -15.31 12.72
CA ASN A 91 15.24 -16.42 13.65
C ASN A 91 13.92 -16.94 14.23
N PRO A 92 13.57 -18.21 14.02
CA PRO A 92 12.47 -18.86 14.74
C PRO A 92 12.70 -18.78 16.25
N THR A 93 11.60 -18.72 17.03
CA THR A 93 11.67 -18.69 18.48
C THR A 93 11.56 -20.11 19.07
N ASP A 94 12.31 -20.39 20.13
CA ASP A 94 12.17 -21.57 20.99
C ASP A 94 11.16 -21.34 22.13
N LYS A 95 10.65 -20.11 22.28
CA LYS A 95 9.71 -19.69 23.31
C LYS A 95 8.47 -19.07 22.68
N PRO A 96 7.54 -19.88 22.12
CA PRO A 96 6.29 -19.39 21.58
C PRO A 96 5.52 -18.55 22.60
N ARG A 97 4.89 -17.49 22.13
CA ARG A 97 4.02 -16.61 22.93
C ARG A 97 2.67 -16.48 22.25
N LYS A 98 1.65 -16.25 23.06
CA LYS A 98 0.34 -15.84 22.59
C LYS A 98 0.33 -14.34 22.31
N VAL A 99 0.35 -13.98 21.03
CA VAL A 99 0.46 -12.59 20.57
C VAL A 99 -0.90 -12.11 20.04
N LEU A 100 -1.40 -11.01 20.60
CA LEU A 100 -2.57 -10.32 20.10
C LEU A 100 -2.15 -9.12 19.27
N ILE A 101 -2.69 -9.01 18.05
CA ILE A 101 -2.50 -7.84 17.19
C ILE A 101 -3.85 -7.15 17.01
N ILE A 102 -3.91 -5.86 17.32
CA ILE A 102 -5.10 -5.03 17.21
C ILE A 102 -5.03 -4.19 15.95
N GLY A 103 -5.82 -4.57 14.95
CA GLY A 103 -5.87 -3.94 13.63
C GLY A 103 -5.24 -4.79 12.54
N ALA A 104 -5.99 -5.04 11.46
CA ALA A 104 -5.60 -5.81 10.28
C ALA A 104 -5.20 -4.93 9.09
N GLY A 105 -4.70 -3.72 9.33
CA GLY A 105 -4.05 -2.89 8.34
C GLY A 105 -2.68 -3.46 7.93
N PRO A 106 -1.96 -2.86 6.95
CA PRO A 106 -0.68 -3.37 6.46
C PRO A 106 0.34 -3.65 7.56
N GLY A 107 0.48 -2.72 8.53
CA GLY A 107 1.40 -2.88 9.66
C GLY A 107 1.04 -4.06 10.56
N GLY A 108 -0.25 -4.20 10.92
CA GLY A 108 -0.74 -5.32 11.72
C GLY A 108 -0.59 -6.66 10.99
N MET A 109 -0.95 -6.71 9.71
CA MET A 109 -0.81 -7.91 8.88
C MET A 109 0.64 -8.35 8.74
N TYR A 110 1.56 -7.42 8.46
CA TYR A 110 2.98 -7.75 8.35
C TYR A 110 3.55 -8.25 9.67
N THR A 111 3.18 -7.60 10.78
CA THR A 111 3.57 -8.05 12.13
C THR A 111 3.02 -9.43 12.44
N ALA A 112 1.74 -9.71 12.09
CA ALA A 112 1.11 -11.00 12.31
C ALA A 112 1.83 -12.12 11.57
N VAL A 113 2.12 -11.91 10.28
CA VAL A 113 2.86 -12.87 9.47
C VAL A 113 4.25 -13.12 10.06
N THR A 114 4.99 -12.05 10.34
CA THR A 114 6.37 -12.18 10.87
C THR A 114 6.39 -12.89 12.22
N ALA A 115 5.47 -12.58 13.12
CA ALA A 115 5.40 -13.23 14.43
C ALA A 115 5.01 -14.73 14.31
N ALA A 116 4.04 -15.05 13.45
CA ALA A 116 3.60 -16.43 13.24
C ALA A 116 4.68 -17.28 12.54
N GLU A 117 5.34 -16.74 11.53
CA GLU A 117 6.46 -17.42 10.85
C GLU A 117 7.65 -17.65 11.80
N ARG A 118 7.81 -16.81 12.83
CA ARG A 118 8.79 -17.03 13.89
C ARG A 118 8.35 -18.05 14.95
N GLY A 119 7.12 -18.58 14.88
CA GLY A 119 6.61 -19.63 15.74
C GLY A 119 5.75 -19.18 16.91
N HIS A 120 5.27 -17.93 16.93
CA HIS A 120 4.31 -17.46 17.93
C HIS A 120 2.87 -17.88 17.58
N ASP A 121 1.99 -18.04 18.59
CA ASP A 121 0.55 -18.18 18.41
C ASP A 121 -0.09 -16.79 18.25
N VAL A 122 -0.49 -16.46 17.02
CA VAL A 122 -0.90 -15.10 16.66
C VAL A 122 -2.40 -15.02 16.39
N THR A 123 -3.06 -14.09 17.07
CA THR A 123 -4.45 -13.71 16.80
C THR A 123 -4.52 -12.22 16.44
N VAL A 124 -5.25 -11.90 15.37
CA VAL A 124 -5.52 -10.53 14.93
C VAL A 124 -6.98 -10.19 15.21
N TRP A 125 -7.22 -9.11 15.93
CA TRP A 125 -8.55 -8.51 16.08
C TRP A 125 -8.69 -7.32 15.14
N GLU A 126 -9.79 -7.31 14.39
CA GLU A 126 -10.11 -6.25 13.45
C GLU A 126 -11.59 -5.80 13.67
N LYS A 127 -11.78 -4.51 13.95
CA LYS A 127 -13.10 -3.92 14.12
C LYS A 127 -13.95 -3.93 12.86
N GLY A 128 -13.30 -3.89 11.70
CA GLY A 128 -13.93 -3.98 10.39
C GLY A 128 -14.28 -5.42 10.01
N LYS A 129 -14.75 -5.57 8.80
CA LYS A 129 -15.17 -6.87 8.23
C LYS A 129 -14.09 -7.56 7.39
N GLN A 130 -12.96 -6.91 7.16
CA GLN A 130 -11.92 -7.39 6.25
C GLN A 130 -10.55 -6.81 6.62
N ILE A 131 -9.49 -7.45 6.12
CA ILE A 131 -8.11 -6.98 6.22
C ILE A 131 -7.85 -5.76 5.32
N GLY A 132 -6.72 -5.09 5.53
CA GLY A 132 -6.15 -4.08 4.63
C GLY A 132 -6.22 -2.65 5.16
N GLY A 133 -7.15 -2.35 6.10
CA GLY A 133 -7.24 -1.01 6.69
C GLY A 133 -7.27 0.10 5.62
N GLN A 134 -6.44 1.13 5.79
CA GLN A 134 -6.38 2.25 4.85
C GLN A 134 -5.79 1.89 3.47
N LEU A 135 -5.07 0.77 3.33
CA LEU A 135 -4.61 0.33 2.02
C LEU A 135 -5.78 0.06 1.06
N ASN A 136 -6.93 -0.40 1.58
CA ASN A 136 -8.14 -0.58 0.78
C ASN A 136 -8.67 0.74 0.17
N LEU A 137 -8.33 1.88 0.77
CA LEU A 137 -8.66 3.21 0.24
C LEU A 137 -7.59 3.69 -0.74
N ALA A 138 -6.32 3.49 -0.39
CA ALA A 138 -5.20 3.94 -1.22
C ALA A 138 -5.20 3.30 -2.62
N VAL A 139 -5.58 2.02 -2.73
CA VAL A 139 -5.60 1.29 -4.01
C VAL A 139 -6.72 1.71 -4.96
N VAL A 140 -7.68 2.51 -4.48
CA VAL A 140 -8.78 3.04 -5.33
C VAL A 140 -8.29 4.14 -6.24
N SER A 141 -7.26 4.89 -5.82
CA SER A 141 -6.67 5.97 -6.60
C SER A 141 -6.03 5.46 -7.88
N PRO A 142 -6.08 6.23 -8.99
CA PRO A 142 -5.45 5.85 -10.25
C PRO A 142 -3.97 5.47 -10.08
N GLY A 143 -3.54 4.41 -10.77
CA GLY A 143 -2.15 3.96 -10.77
C GLY A 143 -1.70 3.13 -9.56
N LYS A 144 -2.49 3.00 -8.48
CA LYS A 144 -2.13 2.29 -7.25
C LYS A 144 -2.69 0.87 -7.14
N GLN A 145 -3.41 0.37 -8.13
CA GLN A 145 -4.09 -0.95 -8.09
C GLN A 145 -3.12 -2.12 -7.86
N GLU A 146 -1.86 -2.00 -8.31
CA GLU A 146 -0.84 -3.04 -8.09
C GLU A 146 -0.57 -3.33 -6.59
N MET A 147 -0.85 -2.37 -5.71
CA MET A 147 -0.72 -2.57 -4.26
C MET A 147 -1.71 -3.60 -3.70
N CYS A 148 -2.81 -3.88 -4.40
CA CYS A 148 -3.73 -4.96 -4.02
C CYS A 148 -3.04 -6.32 -3.98
N LYS A 149 -2.09 -6.57 -4.88
CA LYS A 149 -1.34 -7.84 -4.93
C LYS A 149 -0.57 -8.09 -3.63
N TRP A 150 -0.04 -7.04 -3.03
CA TRP A 150 0.64 -7.16 -1.74
C TRP A 150 -0.32 -7.55 -0.60
N LEU A 151 -1.50 -6.94 -0.54
CA LEU A 151 -2.49 -7.32 0.47
C LEU A 151 -2.95 -8.77 0.30
N THR A 152 -3.15 -9.21 -0.94
CA THR A 152 -3.47 -10.61 -1.27
C THR A 152 -2.35 -11.55 -0.80
N HIS A 153 -1.10 -11.18 -1.06
CA HIS A 153 0.07 -11.94 -0.64
C HIS A 153 0.21 -12.01 0.90
N LEU A 154 0.01 -10.88 1.61
CA LEU A 154 0.00 -10.87 3.08
C LEU A 154 -1.08 -11.79 3.65
N ASN A 155 -2.27 -11.81 3.04
CA ASN A 155 -3.35 -12.72 3.44
C ASN A 155 -2.97 -14.19 3.20
N TYR A 156 -2.36 -14.49 2.07
CA TYR A 156 -1.84 -15.82 1.77
C TYR A 156 -0.80 -16.26 2.82
N ARG A 157 0.21 -15.43 3.10
CA ARG A 157 1.23 -15.72 4.11
C ARG A 157 0.63 -15.91 5.50
N ALA A 158 -0.29 -15.04 5.89
CA ALA A 158 -0.95 -15.13 7.19
C ALA A 158 -1.70 -16.46 7.36
N LYS A 159 -2.45 -16.89 6.35
CA LYS A 159 -3.12 -18.19 6.33
C LYS A 159 -2.13 -19.35 6.39
N LYS A 160 -1.08 -19.29 5.58
CA LYS A 160 -0.01 -20.31 5.54
C LYS A 160 0.70 -20.45 6.88
N ALA A 161 0.90 -19.34 7.60
CA ALA A 161 1.52 -19.29 8.91
C ALA A 161 0.55 -19.60 10.08
N GLY A 162 -0.72 -19.85 9.82
CA GLY A 162 -1.71 -20.21 10.85
C GLY A 162 -2.22 -19.03 11.68
N VAL A 163 -2.13 -17.79 11.19
CA VAL A 163 -2.66 -16.61 11.88
C VAL A 163 -4.17 -16.71 12.01
N LYS A 164 -4.68 -16.49 13.23
CA LYS A 164 -6.11 -16.47 13.54
C LYS A 164 -6.68 -15.06 13.40
N PHE A 165 -7.86 -14.91 12.79
CA PHE A 165 -8.52 -13.62 12.61
C PHE A 165 -9.89 -13.60 13.28
N GLU A 166 -10.15 -12.55 14.05
CA GLU A 166 -11.47 -12.23 14.59
C GLU A 166 -11.90 -10.85 14.04
N PHE A 167 -12.80 -10.88 13.07
CA PHE A 167 -13.38 -9.68 12.45
C PHE A 167 -14.59 -9.19 13.24
N LYS A 168 -14.96 -7.89 13.04
CA LYS A 168 -16.01 -7.18 13.77
C LYS A 168 -15.78 -7.22 15.27
N LYS A 169 -14.51 -7.29 15.67
CA LYS A 169 -14.07 -7.35 17.05
C LYS A 169 -13.28 -6.09 17.39
N GLU A 170 -13.92 -5.21 18.14
CA GLU A 170 -13.27 -4.04 18.70
C GLU A 170 -12.51 -4.42 19.96
N ALA A 171 -11.26 -3.95 20.07
CA ALA A 171 -10.44 -4.19 21.24
C ALA A 171 -10.76 -3.16 22.32
N THR A 172 -11.10 -3.63 23.52
CA THR A 172 -11.20 -2.84 24.75
C THR A 172 -10.20 -3.36 25.78
N VAL A 173 -9.94 -2.58 26.81
CA VAL A 173 -9.04 -2.99 27.88
C VAL A 173 -9.53 -4.29 28.54
N GLU A 174 -10.83 -4.40 28.71
CA GLU A 174 -11.49 -5.54 29.39
C GLU A 174 -11.31 -6.83 28.58
N ASN A 175 -11.68 -6.81 27.29
CA ASN A 175 -11.61 -8.02 26.46
C ASN A 175 -10.15 -8.43 26.13
N VAL A 176 -9.22 -7.48 26.08
CA VAL A 176 -7.79 -7.79 25.96
C VAL A 176 -7.25 -8.47 27.22
N LYS A 177 -7.66 -8.00 28.42
CA LYS A 177 -7.30 -8.66 29.68
C LYS A 177 -7.90 -10.05 29.79
N GLU A 178 -9.16 -10.24 29.38
CA GLU A 178 -9.82 -11.55 29.36
C GLU A 178 -9.14 -12.51 28.37
N PHE A 179 -8.71 -12.02 27.20
CA PHE A 179 -7.97 -12.83 26.22
C PHE A 179 -6.62 -13.28 26.76
N ALA A 180 -6.04 -12.54 27.71
CA ALA A 180 -4.77 -12.82 28.39
C ALA A 180 -3.64 -13.16 27.41
N PRO A 181 -3.24 -12.24 26.51
CA PRO A 181 -2.10 -12.44 25.64
C PRO A 181 -0.79 -12.21 26.39
N ASP A 182 0.29 -12.87 25.98
CA ASP A 182 1.67 -12.61 26.49
C ASP A 182 2.23 -11.29 25.94
N ALA A 183 1.75 -10.87 24.76
CA ALA A 183 2.14 -9.60 24.14
C ALA A 183 1.00 -9.02 23.31
N VAL A 184 0.91 -7.69 23.28
CA VAL A 184 -0.08 -6.95 22.49
C VAL A 184 0.65 -6.01 21.54
N VAL A 185 0.27 -6.02 20.26
CA VAL A 185 0.72 -5.05 19.26
C VAL A 185 -0.47 -4.20 18.85
N VAL A 186 -0.36 -2.89 19.06
CA VAL A 186 -1.39 -1.93 18.67
C VAL A 186 -1.06 -1.39 17.28
N ALA A 187 -1.88 -1.77 16.30
CA ALA A 187 -1.73 -1.40 14.87
C ALA A 187 -3.03 -0.81 14.30
N THR A 188 -3.71 0.01 15.09
CA THR A 188 -5.05 0.54 14.81
C THR A 188 -5.10 1.59 13.71
N GLY A 189 -3.93 2.08 13.26
CA GLY A 189 -3.83 3.08 12.21
C GLY A 189 -4.26 4.48 12.67
N ALA A 190 -4.69 5.31 11.72
CA ALA A 190 -5.15 6.67 11.95
C ALA A 190 -6.57 6.89 11.43
N THR A 191 -7.23 7.92 11.94
CA THR A 191 -8.53 8.40 11.45
C THR A 191 -8.37 9.79 10.84
N PRO A 192 -9.23 10.18 9.88
CA PRO A 192 -9.19 11.54 9.33
C PRO A 192 -9.41 12.58 10.42
N LEU A 193 -8.59 13.64 10.37
CA LEU A 193 -8.78 14.83 11.19
C LEU A 193 -9.67 15.82 10.44
N ILE A 194 -10.75 16.26 11.07
CA ILE A 194 -11.54 17.40 10.58
C ILE A 194 -11.00 18.64 11.25
N PRO A 195 -10.47 19.63 10.49
CA PRO A 195 -9.78 20.80 11.05
C PRO A 195 -10.80 21.84 11.56
N THR A 196 -11.41 21.60 12.71
CA THR A 196 -12.42 22.47 13.33
C THR A 196 -11.91 23.86 13.67
N PHE A 197 -10.60 24.08 13.65
CA PHE A 197 -9.98 25.40 13.82
C PHE A 197 -10.12 26.31 12.58
N ILE A 198 -10.49 25.75 11.42
CA ILE A 198 -10.78 26.56 10.23
C ILE A 198 -12.18 27.13 10.36
N LYS A 199 -12.28 28.48 10.30
CA LYS A 199 -13.56 29.19 10.42
C LYS A 199 -14.50 28.76 9.27
N GLY A 200 -15.73 28.41 9.60
CA GLY A 200 -16.73 27.92 8.64
C GLY A 200 -16.77 26.41 8.45
N VAL A 201 -15.80 25.66 9.00
CA VAL A 201 -15.90 24.20 9.05
C VAL A 201 -17.05 23.81 9.99
N GLY A 202 -18.05 23.11 9.43
CA GLY A 202 -19.31 22.79 10.12
C GLY A 202 -20.50 23.62 9.63
N ASP A 203 -20.28 24.78 9.01
CA ASP A 203 -21.33 25.58 8.38
C ASP A 203 -21.69 25.05 6.97
N TYR A 204 -20.77 24.27 6.38
CA TYR A 204 -20.91 23.62 5.07
C TYR A 204 -20.73 22.12 5.22
N PRO A 205 -21.27 21.32 4.28
CA PRO A 205 -21.03 19.88 4.22
C PRO A 205 -19.53 19.59 4.09
N VAL A 206 -18.92 19.01 5.11
CA VAL A 206 -17.53 18.57 5.10
C VAL A 206 -17.49 17.06 4.92
N ILE A 207 -16.78 16.62 3.90
CA ILE A 207 -16.63 15.20 3.53
C ILE A 207 -15.15 14.86 3.67
N THR A 208 -14.83 13.74 4.29
CA THR A 208 -13.43 13.29 4.37
C THR A 208 -13.00 12.61 3.08
N THR A 209 -11.70 12.67 2.76
CA THR A 209 -11.14 11.90 1.64
C THR A 209 -11.41 10.39 1.81
N HIS A 210 -11.45 9.88 3.05
CA HIS A 210 -11.83 8.50 3.33
C HIS A 210 -13.25 8.16 2.87
N ASP A 211 -14.21 9.06 3.04
CA ASP A 211 -15.59 8.84 2.59
C ASP A 211 -15.69 8.85 1.07
N VAL A 212 -14.91 9.71 0.42
CA VAL A 212 -14.82 9.77 -1.05
C VAL A 212 -14.17 8.49 -1.59
N LEU A 213 -12.98 8.14 -1.10
CA LEU A 213 -12.22 6.97 -1.55
C LEU A 213 -12.94 5.64 -1.24
N SER A 214 -13.70 5.58 -0.14
CA SER A 214 -14.55 4.41 0.17
C SER A 214 -15.87 4.37 -0.61
N ARG A 215 -16.12 5.35 -1.47
CA ARG A 215 -17.36 5.52 -2.25
C ARG A 215 -18.64 5.54 -1.41
N LYS A 216 -18.52 5.98 -0.15
CA LYS A 216 -19.69 6.21 0.73
C LYS A 216 -20.47 7.44 0.31
N VAL A 217 -19.79 8.40 -0.32
CA VAL A 217 -20.37 9.64 -0.79
C VAL A 217 -20.13 9.76 -2.29
N THR A 218 -21.17 10.09 -3.02
CA THR A 218 -21.06 10.48 -4.43
C THR A 218 -20.79 11.97 -4.50
N ILE A 219 -19.76 12.37 -5.23
CA ILE A 219 -19.43 13.76 -5.45
C ILE A 219 -20.46 14.34 -6.44
N PRO A 220 -21.23 15.37 -6.05
CA PRO A 220 -22.21 15.98 -6.94
C PRO A 220 -21.51 16.76 -8.06
N LYS A 221 -22.25 17.07 -9.11
CA LYS A 221 -21.83 18.04 -10.12
C LYS A 221 -21.64 19.41 -9.47
N GLY A 222 -20.67 20.17 -9.97
CA GLY A 222 -20.36 21.52 -9.48
C GLY A 222 -18.92 21.66 -8.98
N THR A 223 -18.68 22.64 -8.12
CA THR A 223 -17.34 22.95 -7.60
C THR A 223 -17.06 22.16 -6.33
N VAL A 224 -15.93 21.48 -6.31
CA VAL A 224 -15.39 20.74 -5.16
C VAL A 224 -14.13 21.44 -4.69
N CYS A 225 -14.08 21.82 -3.42
CA CYS A 225 -12.89 22.36 -2.79
C CYS A 225 -12.26 21.31 -1.89
N ILE A 226 -10.98 20.98 -2.12
CA ILE A 226 -10.20 20.05 -1.30
C ILE A 226 -9.22 20.87 -0.47
N LEU A 227 -9.34 20.77 0.85
CA LEU A 227 -8.43 21.43 1.79
C LEU A 227 -7.23 20.53 2.09
N GLY A 228 -6.05 21.00 1.70
CA GLY A 228 -4.79 20.31 1.72
C GLY A 228 -4.32 19.91 0.33
N GLY A 229 -3.00 19.90 0.12
CA GLY A 229 -2.36 19.60 -1.17
C GLY A 229 -1.33 18.47 -1.07
N GLY A 230 -1.45 17.59 -0.06
CA GLY A 230 -0.62 16.40 0.07
C GLY A 230 -1.01 15.29 -0.91
N GLU A 231 -0.29 14.16 -0.86
CA GLU A 231 -0.49 13.02 -1.78
C GLU A 231 -1.95 12.55 -1.81
N VAL A 232 -2.58 12.37 -0.65
CA VAL A 232 -3.98 11.91 -0.56
C VAL A 232 -4.96 12.89 -1.20
N ALA A 233 -4.74 14.19 -1.03
CA ALA A 233 -5.59 15.22 -1.61
C ALA A 233 -5.49 15.22 -3.14
N CYS A 234 -4.28 15.18 -3.68
CA CYS A 234 -4.03 15.14 -5.13
C CYS A 234 -4.62 13.87 -5.75
N GLU A 235 -4.42 12.70 -5.14
CA GLU A 235 -4.99 11.44 -5.60
C GLU A 235 -6.51 11.40 -5.53
N THR A 236 -7.10 12.04 -4.50
CA THR A 236 -8.55 12.17 -4.39
C THR A 236 -9.09 13.07 -5.50
N ALA A 237 -8.40 14.18 -5.79
CA ALA A 237 -8.74 15.06 -6.90
C ALA A 237 -8.69 14.31 -8.24
N GLU A 238 -7.59 13.56 -8.48
CA GLU A 238 -7.43 12.76 -9.69
C GLU A 238 -8.54 11.71 -9.84
N MET A 239 -8.92 11.03 -8.75
CA MET A 239 -10.02 10.07 -8.77
C MET A 239 -11.36 10.73 -9.08
N ILE A 240 -11.66 11.86 -8.45
CA ILE A 240 -12.90 12.62 -8.72
C ILE A 240 -12.97 13.02 -10.19
N MET A 241 -11.85 13.49 -10.72
CA MET A 241 -11.72 13.87 -12.12
C MET A 241 -11.84 12.67 -13.08
N ALA A 242 -11.24 11.53 -12.73
CA ALA A 242 -11.34 10.29 -13.52
C ALA A 242 -12.77 9.73 -13.54
N ASP A 243 -13.49 9.78 -12.42
CA ASP A 243 -14.89 9.36 -12.33
C ASP A 243 -15.82 10.26 -13.19
N ALA A 244 -15.50 11.54 -13.30
CA ALA A 244 -16.22 12.46 -14.17
C ALA A 244 -15.99 12.18 -15.68
N ARG A 245 -14.97 11.37 -16.03
CA ARG A 245 -14.60 11.02 -17.42
C ARG A 245 -14.58 9.51 -17.67
N PRO A 246 -15.69 8.80 -17.61
CA PRO A 246 -15.65 7.34 -17.67
C PRO A 246 -15.07 6.76 -18.98
N ASN A 247 -14.91 7.55 -20.06
CA ASN A 247 -14.55 7.06 -21.39
C ASN A 247 -13.43 7.83 -22.10
N SER A 248 -12.64 8.67 -21.43
CA SER A 248 -11.61 9.44 -22.13
C SER A 248 -10.19 9.19 -21.56
N PHE A 249 -9.23 8.90 -22.46
CA PHE A 249 -7.80 8.94 -22.20
C PHE A 249 -7.22 10.36 -22.37
N ALA A 250 -8.07 11.38 -22.55
CA ALA A 250 -7.62 12.74 -22.78
C ALA A 250 -7.14 13.38 -21.46
N THR A 251 -5.92 13.87 -21.47
CA THR A 251 -5.25 14.49 -20.33
C THR A 251 -5.49 16.00 -20.20
N THR A 252 -6.21 16.62 -21.13
CA THR A 252 -6.46 18.07 -21.15
C THR A 252 -7.89 18.39 -21.59
N GLY A 253 -8.53 19.32 -20.88
CA GLY A 253 -9.87 19.86 -21.21
C GLY A 253 -10.82 19.87 -20.00
N SER A 254 -11.81 20.74 -20.02
CA SER A 254 -12.88 20.78 -19.00
C SER A 254 -13.62 19.44 -18.98
N ILE A 255 -13.79 18.90 -17.79
CA ILE A 255 -14.25 17.56 -17.62
C ILE A 255 -15.59 17.56 -16.95
N GLY A 256 -16.60 17.37 -17.78
CA GLY A 256 -17.95 17.23 -17.28
C GLY A 256 -18.32 18.41 -16.37
N ASP A 257 -19.28 18.16 -15.52
CA ASP A 257 -19.87 19.18 -14.67
C ASP A 257 -19.19 19.28 -13.27
N VAL A 258 -17.91 18.89 -13.14
CA VAL A 258 -17.16 18.94 -11.87
C VAL A 258 -15.90 19.77 -12.04
N GLU A 259 -15.75 20.78 -11.20
CA GLU A 259 -14.55 21.61 -11.06
C GLU A 259 -13.89 21.31 -9.70
N VAL A 260 -12.60 20.96 -9.70
CA VAL A 260 -11.88 20.65 -8.47
C VAL A 260 -10.83 21.71 -8.19
N THR A 261 -10.91 22.32 -7.02
CA THR A 261 -9.94 23.29 -6.51
C THR A 261 -9.22 22.70 -5.31
N LEU A 262 -7.87 22.67 -5.34
CA LEU A 262 -7.03 22.32 -4.19
C LEU A 262 -6.56 23.61 -3.50
N VAL A 263 -6.71 23.65 -2.18
CA VAL A 263 -6.23 24.76 -1.35
C VAL A 263 -5.13 24.23 -0.41
N GLU A 264 -3.90 24.72 -0.61
CA GLU A 264 -2.72 24.33 0.15
C GLU A 264 -2.07 25.56 0.78
N MET A 265 -1.65 25.45 2.04
CA MET A 265 -0.98 26.54 2.75
C MET A 265 0.53 26.59 2.46
N GLN A 266 1.11 25.51 1.94
CA GLN A 266 2.49 25.50 1.49
C GLN A 266 2.59 26.07 0.06
N PRO A 267 3.75 26.61 -0.35
CA PRO A 267 3.90 27.23 -1.67
C PRO A 267 3.80 26.27 -2.84
N GLN A 268 3.79 24.96 -2.58
CA GLN A 268 3.71 23.90 -3.60
C GLN A 268 2.85 22.75 -3.11
N LEU A 269 2.14 22.11 -4.05
CA LEU A 269 1.46 20.84 -3.80
C LEU A 269 2.49 19.72 -3.53
N MET A 270 2.07 18.71 -2.79
CA MET A 270 2.84 17.50 -2.49
C MET A 270 4.21 17.79 -1.85
N THR A 271 4.30 18.85 -1.03
CA THR A 271 5.51 19.15 -0.26
C THR A 271 5.83 17.96 0.69
N GLY A 272 7.09 17.48 0.64
CA GLY A 272 7.53 16.32 1.43
C GLY A 272 7.22 14.95 0.81
N VAL A 273 6.53 14.90 -0.34
CA VAL A 273 6.33 13.67 -1.11
C VAL A 273 7.56 13.39 -1.98
N CYS A 274 7.89 12.12 -2.18
CA CYS A 274 9.03 11.75 -3.02
C CYS A 274 8.83 12.21 -4.48
N LEU A 275 9.91 12.65 -5.11
CA LEU A 275 9.90 13.27 -6.44
C LEU A 275 9.13 12.49 -7.53
N PRO A 276 9.27 11.15 -7.66
CA PRO A 276 8.52 10.42 -8.68
C PRO A 276 7.01 10.58 -8.55
N ASN A 277 6.47 10.49 -7.34
CA ASN A 277 5.02 10.63 -7.13
C ASN A 277 4.57 12.07 -7.37
N ARG A 278 5.40 13.05 -6.98
CA ARG A 278 5.13 14.46 -7.21
C ARG A 278 5.06 14.80 -8.70
N ASN A 279 5.99 14.27 -9.51
CA ASN A 279 6.04 14.55 -10.94
C ASN A 279 4.92 13.87 -11.75
N ILE A 280 4.32 12.82 -11.20
CA ILE A 280 3.18 12.13 -11.85
C ILE A 280 1.88 12.88 -11.61
N ALA A 281 1.74 13.54 -10.46
CA ALA A 281 0.50 14.23 -10.07
C ALA A 281 0.42 15.70 -10.54
N LEU A 282 1.51 16.30 -11.02
CA LEU A 282 1.58 17.65 -11.58
C LEU A 282 1.57 17.62 -13.11
#